data_c95e003390635d4dd65eebe65672f0cd
#
_entry.id   c95e003390635d4dd65eebe65672f0cd
#
_cell.length_a   1.000
_cell.length_b   1.000
_cell.length_c   1.000
_cell.angle_alpha   90.00
_cell.angle_beta   90.00
_cell.angle_gamma   90.00
#
_symmetry.space_group_name_H-M   'P 1'
#
loop_
_entity.id
_entity.type
_entity.pdbx_description
1 polymer ?
#
loop_
_entity_poly.entity_id
_entity_poly.type
_entity_poly.pdbx_seq_one_letter_code
_entity_poly.pdbx_strand_id
1 'polypeptide(L)'
;SAASDVYKRQDKEFMDSVTAIIKENLAQDTLRPELIADKLGMNTRALYRRFKKISPLTPSDFIKDYRMMHAARLLVTTNLSVQEIIYQVGISNKSYFYREFSAKYGVTPGEYRRMQ
;
A
#
# COMPACT_ATOMS: atom_id res chain seq x y z
N SER A 1 21.32 7.81 19.84
CA SER A 1 21.40 9.15 20.45
C SER A 1 20.04 9.81 20.44
N ALA A 2 19.87 10.86 21.21
CA ALA A 2 18.63 11.63 21.23
C ALA A 2 18.27 12.18 19.85
N ALA A 3 19.26 12.64 19.10
CA ALA A 3 19.05 13.18 17.75
C ALA A 3 18.56 12.10 16.80
N SER A 4 19.18 10.92 16.79
CA SER A 4 18.73 9.83 15.90
C SER A 4 17.37 9.29 16.31
N ASP A 5 17.02 9.32 17.60
CA ASP A 5 15.69 8.91 18.07
C ASP A 5 14.61 9.88 17.61
N VAL A 6 14.90 11.19 17.56
CA VAL A 6 13.98 12.19 17.01
C VAL A 6 13.73 11.95 15.53
N TYR A 7 14.79 11.71 14.74
CA TYR A 7 14.64 11.44 13.31
C TYR A 7 13.85 10.16 13.06
N LYS A 8 14.08 9.10 13.81
CA LYS A 8 13.33 7.85 13.69
C LYS A 8 11.86 8.06 13.99
N ARG A 9 11.54 8.86 15.01
CA ARG A 9 10.16 9.18 15.36
C ARG A 9 9.47 9.98 14.26
N GLN A 10 10.16 10.99 13.71
CA GLN A 10 9.63 11.80 12.63
C GLN A 10 9.34 10.97 11.38
N ASP A 11 10.25 10.05 11.04
CA ASP A 11 10.07 9.16 9.90
C ASP A 11 8.90 8.22 10.12
N LYS A 12 8.74 7.68 11.34
CA LYS A 12 7.60 6.83 11.67
C LYS A 12 6.30 7.60 11.56
N GLU A 13 6.24 8.80 12.11
CA GLU A 13 5.03 9.65 12.05
C GLU A 13 4.68 9.99 10.60
N PHE A 14 5.68 10.28 9.77
CA PHE A 14 5.47 10.54 8.36
C PHE A 14 4.88 9.31 7.66
N MET A 15 5.46 8.13 7.86
CA MET A 15 4.97 6.90 7.26
C MET A 15 3.59 6.51 7.78
N ASP A 16 3.31 6.76 9.05
CA ASP A 16 1.97 6.54 9.62
C ASP A 16 0.93 7.44 8.94
N SER A 17 1.29 8.69 8.66
CA SER A 17 0.42 9.62 7.93
C SER A 17 0.18 9.16 6.49
N VAL A 18 1.23 8.70 5.81
CA VAL A 18 1.13 8.14 4.46
C VAL A 18 0.19 6.94 4.46
N THR A 19 0.37 6.02 5.39
CA THR A 19 -0.44 4.81 5.51
C THR A 19 -1.90 5.14 5.79
N ALA A 20 -2.17 6.13 6.65
CA ALA A 20 -3.54 6.56 6.94
C ALA A 20 -4.24 7.09 5.68
N ILE A 21 -3.55 7.89 4.87
CA ILE A 21 -4.09 8.41 3.61
C ILE A 21 -4.38 7.26 2.64
N ILE A 22 -3.48 6.28 2.56
CA ILE A 22 -3.67 5.09 1.70
C ILE A 22 -4.91 4.32 2.14
N LYS A 23 -5.07 4.05 3.42
CA LYS A 23 -6.22 3.32 3.97
C LYS A 23 -7.54 4.02 3.63
N GLU A 24 -7.59 5.32 3.84
CA GLU A 24 -8.81 6.11 3.62
C GLU A 24 -9.24 6.16 2.16
N ASN A 25 -8.30 5.98 1.23
CA ASN A 25 -8.55 6.13 -0.20
C ASN A 25 -8.32 4.84 -0.99
N LEU A 26 -8.21 3.70 -0.31
CA LEU A 26 -7.76 2.45 -0.92
C LEU A 26 -8.64 2.00 -2.07
N ALA A 27 -9.96 2.13 -1.95
CA ALA A 27 -10.90 1.69 -2.98
C ALA A 27 -11.01 2.67 -4.15
N GLN A 28 -10.36 3.82 -4.08
CA GLN A 28 -10.49 4.89 -5.07
C GLN A 28 -9.36 4.83 -6.10
N ASP A 29 -9.70 5.09 -7.36
CA ASP A 29 -8.73 5.18 -8.45
C ASP A 29 -7.90 6.47 -8.40
N THR A 30 -8.31 7.43 -7.57
CA THR A 30 -7.56 8.67 -7.35
C THR A 30 -6.39 8.49 -6.41
N LEU A 31 -6.23 7.32 -5.78
CA LEU A 31 -5.11 7.06 -4.89
C LEU A 31 -3.82 6.92 -5.70
N ARG A 32 -3.02 7.97 -5.67
CA ARG A 32 -1.74 8.10 -6.38
C ARG A 32 -0.78 8.89 -5.51
N PRO A 33 0.51 8.86 -5.80
CA PRO A 33 1.48 9.69 -5.06
C PRO A 33 1.09 11.16 -4.97
N GLU A 34 0.49 11.72 -6.03
CA GLU A 34 0.03 13.11 -6.08
C GLU A 34 -1.00 13.41 -4.99
N LEU A 35 -1.93 12.48 -4.76
CA LEU A 35 -2.94 12.64 -3.71
C LEU A 35 -2.29 12.66 -2.32
N ILE A 36 -1.35 11.74 -2.09
CA ILE A 36 -0.63 11.68 -0.82
C ILE A 36 0.13 12.97 -0.57
N ALA A 37 0.88 13.43 -1.56
CA ALA A 37 1.64 14.67 -1.47
C ALA A 37 0.72 15.85 -1.16
N ASP A 38 -0.39 15.95 -1.88
CA ASP A 38 -1.36 17.03 -1.68
C ASP A 38 -1.90 17.05 -0.26
N LYS A 39 -2.31 15.90 0.26
CA LYS A 39 -2.85 15.80 1.63
C LYS A 39 -1.79 16.10 2.70
N LEU A 40 -0.52 15.89 2.39
CA LEU A 40 0.57 16.18 3.31
C LEU A 40 1.14 17.60 3.13
N GLY A 41 0.55 18.40 2.23
CA GLY A 41 0.99 19.77 2.00
C GLY A 41 2.38 19.85 1.35
N MET A 42 2.74 18.86 0.53
CA MET A 42 4.04 18.82 -0.14
C MET A 42 3.85 18.51 -1.62
N ASN A 43 4.84 18.79 -2.44
CA ASN A 43 4.78 18.41 -3.84
C ASN A 43 5.29 16.97 -4.04
N THR A 44 4.98 16.40 -5.19
CA THR A 44 5.30 15.01 -5.51
C THR A 44 6.82 14.75 -5.47
N ARG A 45 7.61 15.70 -5.94
CA ARG A 45 9.07 15.59 -5.92
C ARG A 45 9.61 15.46 -4.49
N ALA A 46 9.09 16.25 -3.57
CA ALA A 46 9.47 16.20 -2.16
C ALA A 46 9.07 14.89 -1.53
N LEU A 47 7.87 14.36 -1.89
CA LEU A 47 7.41 13.06 -1.43
C LEU A 47 8.38 11.95 -1.87
N TYR A 48 8.75 11.91 -3.15
CA TYR A 48 9.68 10.91 -3.68
C TYR A 48 11.04 11.02 -3.03
N ARG A 49 11.53 12.24 -2.83
CA ARG A 49 12.82 12.48 -2.18
C ARG A 49 12.82 11.98 -0.73
N ARG A 50 11.73 12.19 0.00
CA ARG A 50 11.62 11.72 1.37
C ARG A 50 11.54 10.21 1.44
N PHE A 51 10.75 9.59 0.56
CA PHE A 51 10.68 8.13 0.48
C PHE A 51 12.05 7.51 0.22
N LYS A 52 12.83 8.10 -0.69
CA LYS A 52 14.16 7.58 -1.03
C LYS A 52 15.08 7.47 0.18
N LYS A 53 14.89 8.33 1.17
CA LYS A 53 15.71 8.31 2.40
C LYS A 53 15.26 7.27 3.41
N ILE A 54 14.00 6.90 3.43
CA ILE A 54 13.42 6.12 4.54
C ILE A 54 12.78 4.81 4.10
N SER A 55 12.68 4.53 2.81
CA SER A 55 12.02 3.34 2.28
C SER A 55 12.76 2.81 1.07
N PRO A 56 12.82 1.48 0.87
CA PRO A 56 13.35 0.91 -0.37
C PRO A 56 12.37 1.06 -1.54
N LEU A 57 11.12 1.43 -1.27
CA LEU A 57 10.08 1.54 -2.29
C LEU A 57 9.83 3.00 -2.64
N THR A 58 9.45 3.26 -3.90
CA THR A 58 8.88 4.55 -4.29
C THR A 58 7.47 4.67 -3.71
N PRO A 59 6.90 5.88 -3.62
CA PRO A 59 5.50 6.03 -3.21
C PRO A 59 4.54 5.21 -4.05
N SER A 60 4.75 5.14 -5.36
CA SER A 60 3.90 4.37 -6.27
C SER A 60 3.96 2.87 -5.94
N ASP A 61 5.16 2.34 -5.76
CA ASP A 61 5.35 0.93 -5.42
C ASP A 61 4.83 0.63 -4.01
N PHE A 62 4.93 1.58 -3.10
CA PHE A 62 4.40 1.43 -1.75
C PHE A 62 2.89 1.28 -1.75
N ILE A 63 2.18 2.09 -2.55
CA ILE A 63 0.73 1.97 -2.71
C ILE A 63 0.37 0.58 -3.26
N LYS A 64 1.07 0.14 -4.31
CA LYS A 64 0.83 -1.16 -4.92
C LYS A 64 1.06 -2.30 -3.93
N ASP A 65 2.15 -2.24 -3.21
CA ASP A 65 2.48 -3.24 -2.19
C ASP A 65 1.44 -3.27 -1.07
N TYR A 66 0.98 -2.11 -0.65
CA TYR A 66 -0.07 -2.00 0.37
C TYR A 66 -1.38 -2.62 -0.09
N ARG A 67 -1.79 -2.39 -1.35
CA ARG A 67 -3.01 -2.99 -1.91
C ARG A 67 -2.94 -4.52 -1.86
N MET A 68 -1.81 -5.10 -2.22
CA MET A 68 -1.63 -6.56 -2.20
C MET A 68 -1.60 -7.10 -0.77
N MET A 69 -0.93 -6.42 0.14
CA MET A 69 -0.91 -6.81 1.55
C MET A 69 -2.32 -6.79 2.16
N HIS A 70 -3.09 -5.76 1.85
CA HIS A 70 -4.46 -5.66 2.35
C HIS A 70 -5.35 -6.75 1.74
N ALA A 71 -5.17 -7.05 0.45
CA ALA A 71 -5.88 -8.15 -0.18
C ALA A 71 -5.58 -9.49 0.51
N ALA A 72 -4.32 -9.74 0.82
CA ALA A 72 -3.93 -10.96 1.54
C ALA A 72 -4.60 -11.05 2.91
N ARG A 73 -4.68 -9.92 3.63
CA ARG A 73 -5.37 -9.87 4.91
C ARG A 73 -6.86 -10.19 4.77
N LEU A 74 -7.52 -9.62 3.76
CA LEU A 74 -8.94 -9.88 3.52
C LEU A 74 -9.21 -11.35 3.14
N LEU A 75 -8.30 -11.98 2.41
CA LEU A 75 -8.42 -13.40 2.10
C LEU A 75 -8.48 -14.27 3.36
N VAL A 76 -7.73 -13.89 4.38
CA VAL A 76 -7.61 -14.66 5.64
C VAL A 76 -8.71 -14.29 6.63
N THR A 77 -9.09 -13.02 6.70
CA THR A 77 -9.97 -12.51 7.76
C THR A 77 -11.44 -12.41 7.34
N THR A 78 -11.77 -12.63 6.07
CA THR A 78 -13.15 -12.52 5.58
C THR A 78 -13.50 -13.69 4.67
N ASN A 79 -14.81 -13.80 4.37
CA ASN A 79 -15.33 -14.75 3.37
C ASN A 79 -15.64 -14.07 2.04
N LEU A 80 -15.11 -12.87 1.83
CA LEU A 80 -15.31 -12.15 0.57
C LEU A 80 -14.74 -12.95 -0.60
N SER A 81 -15.40 -12.91 -1.75
CA SER A 81 -14.85 -13.51 -2.96
C SER A 81 -13.58 -12.76 -3.39
N VAL A 82 -12.74 -13.40 -4.17
CA VAL A 82 -11.55 -12.75 -4.74
C VAL A 82 -11.95 -11.50 -5.52
N GLN A 83 -13.03 -11.57 -6.30
CA GLN A 83 -13.51 -10.41 -7.06
C GLN A 83 -13.94 -9.25 -6.17
N GLU A 84 -14.62 -9.52 -5.07
CA GLU A 84 -14.99 -8.51 -4.08
C GLU A 84 -13.75 -7.87 -3.46
N ILE A 85 -12.73 -8.69 -3.16
CA ILE A 85 -11.46 -8.21 -2.60
C ILE A 85 -10.75 -7.29 -3.59
N ILE A 86 -10.69 -7.70 -4.88
CA ILE A 86 -10.07 -6.88 -5.94
C ILE A 86 -10.72 -5.50 -5.98
N TYR A 87 -12.05 -5.46 -5.92
CA TYR A 87 -12.79 -4.21 -5.89
C TYR A 87 -12.45 -3.38 -4.66
N GLN A 88 -12.44 -4.01 -3.48
CA GLN A 88 -12.20 -3.30 -2.22
C GLN A 88 -10.80 -2.70 -2.13
N VAL A 89 -9.81 -3.35 -2.72
CA VAL A 89 -8.45 -2.82 -2.72
C VAL A 89 -8.18 -1.85 -3.87
N GLY A 90 -9.22 -1.50 -4.64
CA GLY A 90 -9.15 -0.44 -5.64
C GLY A 90 -8.43 -0.82 -6.93
N ILE A 91 -8.43 -2.09 -7.30
CA ILE A 91 -7.81 -2.57 -8.54
C ILE A 91 -8.92 -2.89 -9.53
N SER A 92 -8.81 -2.35 -10.75
CA SER A 92 -9.81 -2.54 -11.80
C SER A 92 -9.51 -3.71 -12.73
N ASN A 93 -8.23 -4.09 -12.87
CA ASN A 93 -7.81 -5.14 -13.79
C ASN A 93 -7.53 -6.43 -13.03
N LYS A 94 -8.38 -7.44 -13.27
CA LYS A 94 -8.30 -8.74 -12.61
C LYS A 94 -6.98 -9.46 -12.92
N SER A 95 -6.57 -9.46 -14.20
CA SER A 95 -5.32 -10.11 -14.62
C SER A 95 -4.11 -9.49 -13.95
N TYR A 96 -4.09 -8.16 -13.85
CA TYR A 96 -3.05 -7.43 -13.13
C TYR A 96 -3.00 -7.87 -11.67
N PHE A 97 -4.17 -7.96 -11.02
CA PHE A 97 -4.23 -8.37 -9.61
C PHE A 97 -3.63 -9.75 -9.40
N TYR A 98 -4.04 -10.74 -10.20
CA TYR A 98 -3.54 -12.10 -10.06
C TYR A 98 -2.04 -12.18 -10.28
N ARG A 99 -1.54 -11.48 -11.30
CA ARG A 99 -0.11 -11.45 -11.59
C ARG A 99 0.71 -10.84 -10.46
N GLU A 100 0.27 -9.68 -9.95
CA GLU A 100 1.00 -8.99 -8.90
C GLU A 100 0.89 -9.69 -7.56
N PHE A 101 -0.27 -10.26 -7.26
CA PHE A 101 -0.44 -11.05 -6.03
C PHE A 101 0.48 -12.26 -6.05
N SER A 102 0.49 -13.02 -7.14
CA SER A 102 1.34 -14.21 -7.27
C SER A 102 2.82 -13.87 -7.25
N ALA A 103 3.20 -12.73 -7.82
CA ALA A 103 4.59 -12.26 -7.78
C ALA A 103 5.03 -11.98 -6.33
N LYS A 104 4.15 -11.41 -5.52
CA LYS A 104 4.47 -11.08 -4.13
C LYS A 104 4.45 -12.30 -3.21
N TYR A 105 3.45 -13.15 -3.32
CA TYR A 105 3.21 -14.23 -2.37
C TYR A 105 3.58 -15.62 -2.87
N GLY A 106 3.90 -15.76 -4.16
CA GLY A 106 4.32 -17.04 -4.75
C GLY A 106 3.20 -18.03 -5.01
N VAL A 107 1.96 -17.67 -4.72
CA VAL A 107 0.77 -18.52 -4.92
C VAL A 107 -0.39 -17.65 -5.39
N THR A 108 -1.45 -18.28 -5.90
CA THR A 108 -2.67 -17.56 -6.28
C THR A 108 -3.44 -17.11 -5.04
N PRO A 109 -4.33 -16.12 -5.15
CA PRO A 109 -5.19 -15.71 -4.04
C PRO A 109 -5.99 -16.85 -3.44
N GLY A 110 -6.55 -17.74 -4.28
CA GLY A 110 -7.29 -18.89 -3.80
C GLY A 110 -6.42 -19.88 -3.01
N GLU A 111 -5.23 -20.15 -3.51
CA GLU A 111 -4.26 -20.99 -2.82
C GLU A 111 -3.84 -20.37 -1.50
N TYR A 112 -3.58 -19.06 -1.50
CA TYR A 112 -3.22 -18.33 -0.28
C TYR A 112 -4.29 -18.50 0.81
N ARG A 113 -5.56 -18.33 0.43
CA ARG A 113 -6.68 -18.49 1.37
C ARG A 113 -6.72 -19.90 1.95
N ARG A 114 -6.51 -20.92 1.13
CA ARG A 114 -6.55 -22.33 1.57
C ARG A 114 -5.40 -22.71 2.47
N MET A 115 -4.28 -22.00 2.38
CA MET A 115 -3.09 -22.27 3.18
C MET A 115 -3.18 -21.76 4.62
N GLN A 116 -4.17 -20.95 4.92
CA GLN A 116 -4.28 -20.30 6.24
C GLN A 116 -5.14 -21.08 7.24
#